data_7c7c2911ad41a1901269376b4303454b
#
_entry.id   7c7c2911ad41a1901269376b4303454b
#
_cell.length_a   1.000
_cell.length_b   1.000
_cell.length_c   1.000
_cell.angle_alpha   90.00
_cell.angle_beta   90.00
_cell.angle_gamma   90.00
#
_symmetry.space_group_name_H-M   'P 1'
#
loop_
_entity.id
_entity.type
_entity.pdbx_description
1 polymer ?
#
loop_
_entity_poly.entity_id
_entity_poly.type
_entity_poly.pdbx_seq_one_letter_code
_entity_poly.pdbx_strand_id
1 'polypeptide(L)'
;MPAYRPTANCIWRSFRASSKKHLILTGSRGSGKSTLLSALFPQPMPGLTSYVVPEDGVYMKENLSGETVQIGRYQADAPGNTNKMQPVPEAFLTKGIEFLDMCIRQPSDWITIDETGYLEQTMPAYQEAISRLLAAKHVLLVVRKQKLPFLDSLCKRDDCFLVDLDKPYGDAFCIIMASGKSKRFGANKLLTDFNGKPLIAYAFDATEMLGQNRLVVTIHPEIAHICKKQNIPFLLHNLPDRNDMIRLATGAIKNKASHCLFLPSDQPLVSRETIGALL
;
A
#
# COMPACT_ATOMS: atom_id res chain seq x y z
N MET A 1 4.67 5.60 -15.63
CA MET A 1 4.17 4.20 -15.66
C MET A 1 3.29 3.98 -14.46
N PRO A 2 2.22 3.20 -14.50
CA PRO A 2 1.46 2.89 -13.29
C PRO A 2 2.39 2.18 -12.30
N ALA A 3 2.42 2.67 -11.07
CA ALA A 3 3.18 2.02 -10.00
C ALA A 3 2.72 0.55 -9.90
N TYR A 4 3.67 -0.38 -9.78
CA TYR A 4 3.36 -1.78 -9.53
C TYR A 4 2.53 -1.88 -8.25
N ARG A 5 1.41 -2.59 -8.32
CA ARG A 5 0.51 -2.78 -7.18
C ARG A 5 0.58 -4.24 -6.72
N PRO A 6 0.53 -4.49 -5.41
CA PRO A 6 0.46 -5.86 -4.92
C PRO A 6 -0.82 -6.53 -5.43
N THR A 7 -0.70 -7.79 -5.82
CA THR A 7 -1.87 -8.57 -6.24
C THR A 7 -2.74 -8.95 -5.04
N ALA A 8 -4.03 -9.19 -5.27
CA ALA A 8 -4.94 -9.67 -4.23
C ALA A 8 -4.40 -10.94 -3.53
N ASN A 9 -3.78 -11.86 -4.30
CA ASN A 9 -3.17 -13.08 -3.74
C ASN A 9 -2.01 -12.79 -2.79
N CYS A 10 -1.12 -11.83 -3.13
CA CYS A 10 -0.03 -11.41 -2.24
C CYS A 10 -0.59 -10.83 -0.95
N ILE A 11 -1.58 -9.94 -1.03
CA ILE A 11 -2.21 -9.34 0.15
C ILE A 11 -2.86 -10.41 1.02
N TRP A 12 -3.64 -11.33 0.46
CA TRP A 12 -4.26 -12.41 1.22
C TRP A 12 -3.23 -13.32 1.91
N ARG A 13 -2.11 -13.64 1.23
CA ARG A 13 -1.02 -14.41 1.83
C ARG A 13 -0.42 -13.69 3.03
N SER A 14 -0.05 -12.43 2.86
CA SER A 14 0.55 -11.59 3.92
C SER A 14 -0.43 -11.36 5.07
N PHE A 15 -1.70 -11.10 4.77
CA PHE A 15 -2.75 -10.94 5.77
C PHE A 15 -2.90 -12.22 6.63
N ARG A 16 -2.99 -13.40 6.01
CA ARG A 16 -3.10 -14.68 6.73
C ARG A 16 -1.88 -14.96 7.61
N ALA A 17 -0.68 -14.59 7.16
CA ALA A 17 0.55 -14.73 7.92
C ALA A 17 0.65 -13.73 9.08
N SER A 18 -0.06 -12.60 9.03
CA SER A 18 0.03 -11.53 10.03
C SER A 18 -0.75 -11.77 11.32
N SER A 19 -1.63 -12.77 11.37
CA SER A 19 -2.57 -13.03 12.48
C SER A 19 -3.49 -11.84 12.80
N LYS A 20 -3.65 -10.89 11.88
CA LYS A 20 -4.54 -9.73 12.03
C LYS A 20 -5.98 -10.13 11.70
N LYS A 21 -6.94 -9.34 12.21
CA LYS A 21 -8.37 -9.61 12.07
C LYS A 21 -9.01 -8.82 10.93
N HIS A 22 -8.52 -7.62 10.66
CA HIS A 22 -9.09 -6.69 9.69
C HIS A 22 -8.06 -6.31 8.64
N LEU A 23 -8.54 -5.87 7.47
CA LEU A 23 -7.73 -5.36 6.37
C LEU A 23 -8.08 -3.89 6.12
N ILE A 24 -7.07 -3.02 6.12
CA ILE A 24 -7.22 -1.61 5.76
C ILE A 24 -6.49 -1.32 4.46
N LEU A 25 -7.19 -0.73 3.50
CA LEU A 25 -6.61 -0.19 2.28
C LEU A 25 -6.57 1.34 2.38
N THR A 26 -5.40 1.93 2.20
CA THR A 26 -5.23 3.38 2.12
C THR A 26 -4.33 3.75 0.94
N GLY A 27 -4.27 5.04 0.62
CA GLY A 27 -3.48 5.58 -0.50
C GLY A 27 -4.12 6.84 -1.07
N SER A 28 -3.38 7.56 -1.89
CA SER A 28 -3.82 8.78 -2.57
C SER A 28 -5.04 8.54 -3.46
N ARG A 29 -5.68 9.63 -3.88
CA ARG A 29 -6.80 9.56 -4.84
C ARG A 29 -6.30 8.92 -6.16
N GLY A 30 -7.05 7.95 -6.68
CA GLY A 30 -6.67 7.24 -7.90
C GLY A 30 -5.60 6.15 -7.69
N SER A 31 -5.16 5.86 -6.46
CA SER A 31 -4.17 4.79 -6.18
C SER A 31 -4.69 3.38 -6.47
N GLY A 32 -6.01 3.21 -6.74
CA GLY A 32 -6.65 1.93 -7.10
C GLY A 32 -7.19 1.14 -5.93
N LYS A 33 -7.54 1.79 -4.83
CA LYS A 33 -8.17 1.17 -3.66
C LYS A 33 -9.41 0.34 -4.02
N SER A 34 -10.38 0.95 -4.72
CA SER A 34 -11.62 0.25 -5.11
C SER A 34 -11.37 -0.88 -6.13
N THR A 35 -10.40 -0.71 -7.05
CA THR A 35 -9.99 -1.79 -7.96
C THR A 35 -9.42 -2.98 -7.19
N LEU A 36 -8.58 -2.70 -6.17
CA LEU A 36 -8.00 -3.74 -5.33
C LEU A 36 -9.06 -4.39 -4.42
N LEU A 37 -9.99 -3.61 -3.87
CA LEU A 37 -11.13 -4.12 -3.11
C LEU A 37 -11.94 -5.12 -3.95
N SER A 38 -12.29 -4.77 -5.20
CA SER A 38 -13.00 -5.68 -6.11
C SER A 38 -12.18 -6.94 -6.46
N ALA A 39 -10.86 -6.84 -6.51
CA ALA A 39 -9.99 -8.00 -6.74
C ALA A 39 -9.86 -8.91 -5.50
N LEU A 40 -9.92 -8.34 -4.30
CA LEU A 40 -9.92 -9.09 -3.03
C LEU A 40 -11.25 -9.79 -2.79
N PHE A 41 -12.36 -9.15 -3.18
CA PHE A 41 -13.72 -9.66 -3.06
C PHE A 41 -14.44 -9.53 -4.40
N PRO A 42 -14.34 -10.52 -5.29
CA PRO A 42 -14.93 -10.48 -6.63
C PRO A 42 -16.45 -10.63 -6.64
N GLN A 43 -17.05 -11.06 -5.53
CA GLN A 43 -18.49 -11.15 -5.36
C GLN A 43 -19.02 -9.94 -4.58
N PRO A 44 -20.29 -9.52 -4.77
CA PRO A 44 -20.91 -8.50 -3.92
C PRO A 44 -20.84 -8.91 -2.45
N MET A 45 -20.25 -8.03 -1.64
CA MET A 45 -20.09 -8.24 -0.21
C MET A 45 -21.08 -7.38 0.57
N PRO A 46 -21.65 -7.88 1.68
CA PRO A 46 -22.36 -7.00 2.60
C PRO A 46 -21.43 -5.89 3.11
N GLY A 47 -21.99 -4.72 3.29
CA GLY A 47 -21.17 -3.57 3.69
C GLY A 47 -21.73 -2.25 3.20
N LEU A 48 -20.88 -1.24 3.21
CA LEU A 48 -21.22 0.12 2.82
C LEU A 48 -20.31 0.61 1.70
N THR A 49 -20.88 1.37 0.77
CA THR A 49 -20.13 2.07 -0.28
C THR A 49 -20.52 3.53 -0.29
N SER A 50 -19.52 4.42 -0.21
CA SER A 50 -19.72 5.86 -0.33
C SER A 50 -19.35 6.32 -1.74
N TYR A 51 -20.18 7.15 -2.35
CA TYR A 51 -19.95 7.71 -3.69
C TYR A 51 -20.34 9.17 -3.76
N VAL A 52 -19.70 9.90 -4.67
CA VAL A 52 -19.92 11.34 -4.88
C VAL A 52 -20.85 11.52 -6.07
N VAL A 53 -21.92 12.34 -5.88
CA VAL A 53 -22.70 12.91 -6.97
C VAL A 53 -22.21 14.35 -7.14
N PRO A 54 -21.65 14.70 -8.32
CA PRO A 54 -21.10 16.02 -8.57
C PRO A 54 -22.14 17.13 -8.30
N GLU A 55 -21.72 18.21 -7.65
CA GLU A 55 -22.53 19.40 -7.32
C GLU A 55 -23.76 19.15 -6.42
N ASP A 56 -23.96 17.92 -5.97
CA ASP A 56 -25.05 17.53 -5.07
C ASP A 56 -24.49 17.07 -3.71
N GLY A 57 -23.75 15.96 -3.67
CA GLY A 57 -23.27 15.49 -2.38
C GLY A 57 -22.53 14.18 -2.39
N VAL A 58 -22.37 13.62 -1.18
CA VAL A 58 -21.84 12.29 -0.93
C VAL A 58 -22.95 11.42 -0.38
N TYR A 59 -23.10 10.24 -0.96
CA TYR A 59 -24.10 9.26 -0.57
C TYR A 59 -23.43 8.02 0.01
N MET A 60 -24.04 7.46 1.03
CA MET A 60 -23.72 6.14 1.58
C MET A 60 -24.79 5.17 1.13
N LYS A 61 -24.38 4.03 0.60
CA LYS A 61 -25.24 2.95 0.13
C LYS A 61 -24.98 1.69 0.96
N GLU A 62 -26.03 1.04 1.45
CA GLU A 62 -25.94 -0.32 1.94
C GLU A 62 -25.90 -1.29 0.73
N ASN A 63 -24.91 -2.18 0.69
CA ASN A 63 -24.54 -2.90 -0.53
C ASN A 63 -25.57 -3.95 -0.96
N LEU A 64 -26.28 -4.59 -0.03
CA LEU A 64 -27.22 -5.67 -0.33
C LEU A 64 -28.63 -5.16 -0.62
N SER A 65 -29.16 -4.25 0.20
CA SER A 65 -30.48 -3.66 0.00
C SER A 65 -30.49 -2.63 -1.13
N GLY A 66 -29.34 -2.00 -1.39
CA GLY A 66 -29.23 -0.87 -2.31
C GLY A 66 -29.77 0.44 -1.74
N GLU A 67 -30.23 0.47 -0.47
CA GLU A 67 -30.71 1.68 0.19
C GLU A 67 -29.61 2.71 0.31
N THR A 68 -29.94 3.99 0.10
CA THR A 68 -28.97 5.10 0.10
C THR A 68 -29.41 6.22 1.01
N VAL A 69 -28.43 6.92 1.59
CA VAL A 69 -28.63 8.14 2.36
C VAL A 69 -27.55 9.17 2.04
N GLN A 70 -27.93 10.44 1.95
CA GLN A 70 -26.99 11.54 1.72
C GLN A 70 -26.25 11.88 3.02
N ILE A 71 -24.95 11.59 3.07
CA ILE A 71 -24.07 11.82 4.23
C ILE A 71 -23.23 13.10 4.12
N GLY A 72 -23.16 13.70 2.93
CA GLY A 72 -22.45 14.96 2.68
C GLY A 72 -23.22 15.80 1.68
N ARG A 73 -23.31 17.10 1.94
CA ARG A 73 -23.97 18.07 1.07
C ARG A 73 -22.95 19.02 0.46
N TYR A 74 -23.07 19.26 -0.86
CA TYR A 74 -22.24 20.22 -1.54
C TYR A 74 -22.65 21.65 -1.19
N GLN A 75 -21.68 22.52 -0.85
CA GLN A 75 -21.85 23.94 -0.61
C GLN A 75 -20.91 24.73 -1.53
N ALA A 76 -21.46 25.29 -2.61
CA ALA A 76 -20.69 26.07 -3.59
C ALA A 76 -19.96 27.27 -2.94
N ASP A 77 -20.64 27.95 -2.01
CA ASP A 77 -20.20 29.20 -1.37
C ASP A 77 -19.40 28.98 -0.07
N ALA A 78 -18.89 27.77 0.18
CA ALA A 78 -18.06 27.51 1.35
C ALA A 78 -16.81 28.43 1.33
N PRO A 79 -16.56 29.22 2.37
CA PRO A 79 -15.50 30.23 2.38
C PRO A 79 -14.10 29.59 2.35
N GLY A 80 -13.22 30.10 1.48
CA GLY A 80 -11.81 29.73 1.40
C GLY A 80 -11.55 28.31 0.86
N ASN A 81 -10.40 27.73 1.24
CA ASN A 81 -9.97 26.36 0.89
C ASN A 81 -10.65 25.26 1.72
N THR A 82 -11.83 25.49 2.27
CA THR A 82 -12.58 24.49 3.04
C THR A 82 -13.18 23.43 2.13
N ASN A 83 -13.33 22.20 2.64
CA ASN A 83 -13.99 21.14 1.92
C ASN A 83 -15.43 21.57 1.57
N LYS A 84 -15.74 21.65 0.28
CA LYS A 84 -17.08 22.03 -0.20
C LYS A 84 -18.18 21.01 0.15
N MET A 85 -17.80 19.81 0.60
CA MET A 85 -18.74 18.80 1.10
C MET A 85 -18.84 18.92 2.62
N GLN A 86 -20.01 19.31 3.12
CA GLN A 86 -20.31 19.37 4.55
C GLN A 86 -21.02 18.11 5.02
N PRO A 87 -20.68 17.53 6.17
CA PRO A 87 -21.35 16.34 6.68
C PRO A 87 -22.82 16.62 6.98
N VAL A 88 -23.67 15.60 6.84
CA VAL A 88 -25.06 15.58 7.26
C VAL A 88 -25.17 14.73 8.54
N PRO A 89 -25.07 15.33 9.76
CA PRO A 89 -24.95 14.57 10.99
C PRO A 89 -26.13 13.61 11.24
N GLU A 90 -27.34 14.04 10.96
CA GLU A 90 -28.56 13.23 11.14
C GLU A 90 -28.49 11.94 10.32
N ALA A 91 -27.98 12.00 9.08
CA ALA A 91 -27.84 10.82 8.22
C ALA A 91 -26.90 9.77 8.83
N PHE A 92 -25.79 10.21 9.42
CA PHE A 92 -24.86 9.31 10.13
C PHE A 92 -25.47 8.72 11.39
N LEU A 93 -26.17 9.55 12.19
CA LEU A 93 -26.72 9.14 13.49
C LEU A 93 -27.97 8.25 13.37
N THR A 94 -28.63 8.26 12.22
CA THR A 94 -29.81 7.42 11.96
C THR A 94 -29.44 6.30 11.00
N LYS A 95 -29.59 6.52 9.70
CA LYS A 95 -29.37 5.50 8.64
C LYS A 95 -27.94 4.95 8.62
N GLY A 96 -26.93 5.76 8.87
CA GLY A 96 -25.56 5.28 8.90
C GLY A 96 -25.33 4.23 9.99
N ILE A 97 -25.82 4.46 11.21
CA ILE A 97 -25.75 3.48 12.30
C ILE A 97 -26.62 2.27 12.01
N GLU A 98 -27.85 2.47 11.48
CA GLU A 98 -28.75 1.37 11.09
C GLU A 98 -28.06 0.42 10.08
N PHE A 99 -27.42 0.96 9.05
CA PHE A 99 -26.70 0.18 8.05
C PHE A 99 -25.54 -0.62 8.65
N LEU A 100 -24.75 -0.03 9.57
CA LEU A 100 -23.70 -0.76 10.29
C LEU A 100 -24.27 -1.90 11.15
N ASP A 101 -25.38 -1.67 11.82
CA ASP A 101 -26.07 -2.69 12.62
C ASP A 101 -26.67 -3.80 11.73
N MET A 102 -27.15 -3.47 10.51
CA MET A 102 -27.53 -4.45 9.48
C MET A 102 -26.33 -5.32 9.08
N CYS A 103 -25.15 -4.71 8.85
CA CYS A 103 -23.92 -5.42 8.53
C CYS A 103 -23.51 -6.40 9.66
N ILE A 104 -23.67 -6.03 10.94
CA ILE A 104 -23.38 -6.91 12.07
C ILE A 104 -24.29 -8.16 12.05
N ARG A 105 -25.54 -8.01 11.66
CA ARG A 105 -26.53 -9.09 11.61
C ARG A 105 -26.38 -10.02 10.39
N GLN A 106 -25.58 -9.63 9.38
CA GLN A 106 -25.36 -10.48 8.20
C GLN A 106 -24.67 -11.80 8.57
N PRO A 107 -25.00 -12.91 7.90
CA PRO A 107 -24.33 -14.20 8.15
C PRO A 107 -22.87 -14.23 7.69
N SER A 108 -22.48 -13.32 6.79
CA SER A 108 -21.09 -13.22 6.32
C SER A 108 -20.12 -12.87 7.42
N ASP A 109 -18.97 -13.54 7.45
CA ASP A 109 -17.85 -13.20 8.34
C ASP A 109 -17.15 -11.89 7.94
N TRP A 110 -17.17 -11.55 6.66
CA TRP A 110 -16.53 -10.37 6.10
C TRP A 110 -17.53 -9.29 5.71
N ILE A 111 -17.21 -8.05 6.08
CA ILE A 111 -17.94 -6.83 5.71
C ILE A 111 -16.96 -5.89 5.01
N THR A 112 -17.45 -5.15 4.00
CA THR A 112 -16.65 -4.14 3.30
C THR A 112 -17.18 -2.73 3.57
N ILE A 113 -16.28 -1.76 3.77
CA ILE A 113 -16.61 -0.33 3.86
C ILE A 113 -15.73 0.43 2.87
N ASP A 114 -16.34 0.97 1.81
CA ASP A 114 -15.69 1.77 0.77
C ASP A 114 -16.41 3.12 0.59
N GLU A 115 -15.96 4.22 1.09
CA GLU A 115 -14.71 4.68 1.69
C GLU A 115 -15.04 5.38 3.02
N THR A 116 -14.12 5.34 4.03
CA THR A 116 -14.19 6.14 5.25
C THR A 116 -13.27 7.35 5.12
N GLY A 117 -13.77 8.56 5.40
CA GLY A 117 -13.07 9.81 5.14
C GLY A 117 -13.25 10.88 6.22
N TYR A 118 -13.22 12.13 5.82
CA TYR A 118 -13.31 13.27 6.74
C TYR A 118 -14.73 13.57 7.24
N LEU A 119 -15.77 13.11 6.52
CA LEU A 119 -17.16 13.34 6.93
C LEU A 119 -17.48 12.66 8.25
N GLU A 120 -16.86 11.51 8.54
CA GLU A 120 -17.01 10.73 9.77
C GLU A 120 -16.25 11.34 10.95
N GLN A 121 -15.33 12.29 10.72
CA GLN A 121 -14.41 12.82 11.73
C GLN A 121 -15.15 13.45 12.95
N THR A 122 -16.29 14.08 12.70
CA THR A 122 -17.07 14.78 13.75
C THR A 122 -18.30 13.99 14.19
N MET A 123 -18.35 12.67 13.94
CA MET A 123 -19.51 11.80 14.21
C MET A 123 -19.17 10.71 15.24
N PRO A 124 -18.95 11.04 16.51
CA PRO A 124 -18.44 10.07 17.50
C PRO A 124 -19.34 8.84 17.66
N ALA A 125 -20.67 8.98 17.63
CA ALA A 125 -21.58 7.83 17.74
C ALA A 125 -21.48 6.90 16.52
N TYR A 126 -21.24 7.44 15.32
CA TYR A 126 -20.98 6.63 14.13
C TYR A 126 -19.61 5.94 14.18
N GLN A 127 -18.57 6.62 14.70
CA GLN A 127 -17.25 6.04 14.93
C GLN A 127 -17.32 4.88 15.93
N GLU A 128 -18.15 5.00 16.96
CA GLU A 128 -18.42 3.92 17.92
C GLU A 128 -19.15 2.75 17.26
N ALA A 129 -20.10 3.03 16.35
CA ALA A 129 -20.77 1.98 15.58
C ALA A 129 -19.80 1.22 14.66
N ILE A 130 -18.83 1.91 14.02
CA ILE A 130 -17.74 1.26 13.30
C ILE A 130 -16.90 0.38 14.23
N SER A 131 -16.63 0.84 15.46
CA SER A 131 -15.87 0.07 16.44
C SER A 131 -16.62 -1.20 16.87
N ARG A 132 -17.96 -1.14 17.03
CA ARG A 132 -18.82 -2.32 17.29
C ARG A 132 -18.77 -3.31 16.13
N LEU A 133 -18.81 -2.81 14.88
CA LEU A 133 -18.69 -3.66 13.69
C LEU A 133 -17.33 -4.39 13.66
N LEU A 134 -16.22 -3.68 13.94
CA LEU A 134 -14.89 -4.26 14.02
C LEU A 134 -14.78 -5.30 15.15
N ALA A 135 -15.49 -5.13 16.25
CA ALA A 135 -15.52 -6.15 17.31
C ALA A 135 -16.25 -7.44 16.87
N ALA A 136 -17.32 -7.30 16.07
CA ALA A 136 -18.22 -8.39 15.69
C ALA A 136 -17.80 -9.16 14.43
N LYS A 137 -17.16 -8.50 13.45
CA LYS A 137 -16.90 -9.04 12.12
C LYS A 137 -15.44 -8.87 11.68
N HIS A 138 -15.00 -9.61 10.67
CA HIS A 138 -13.84 -9.24 9.87
C HIS A 138 -14.24 -8.11 8.92
N VAL A 139 -13.45 -7.06 8.86
CA VAL A 139 -13.79 -5.89 8.04
C VAL A 139 -12.64 -5.55 7.11
N LEU A 140 -12.97 -5.30 5.82
CA LEU A 140 -12.10 -4.58 4.93
C LEU A 140 -12.56 -3.12 4.89
N LEU A 141 -11.74 -2.20 5.37
CA LEU A 141 -11.96 -0.76 5.29
C LEU A 141 -11.10 -0.13 4.21
N VAL A 142 -11.72 0.67 3.34
CA VAL A 142 -11.00 1.64 2.52
C VAL A 142 -10.97 2.96 3.28
N VAL A 143 -9.78 3.37 3.70
CA VAL A 143 -9.58 4.59 4.49
C VAL A 143 -8.91 5.66 3.62
N ARG A 144 -9.51 6.84 3.54
CA ARG A 144 -8.95 7.99 2.84
C ARG A 144 -7.63 8.42 3.49
N LYS A 145 -6.61 8.67 2.66
CA LYS A 145 -5.31 9.11 3.15
C LYS A 145 -5.32 10.58 3.52
N GLN A 146 -5.74 10.87 4.75
CA GLN A 146 -5.79 12.20 5.34
C GLN A 146 -5.30 12.12 6.79
N LYS A 147 -4.63 13.18 7.29
CA LYS A 147 -4.20 13.27 8.68
C LYS A 147 -5.36 13.75 9.55
N LEU A 148 -6.16 12.81 10.02
CA LEU A 148 -7.30 13.05 10.89
C LEU A 148 -7.29 12.05 12.04
N PRO A 149 -7.57 12.49 13.30
CA PRO A 149 -7.48 11.63 14.49
C PRO A 149 -8.21 10.30 14.35
N PHE A 150 -9.43 10.30 13.83
CA PHE A 150 -10.22 9.08 13.64
C PHE A 150 -9.59 8.14 12.61
N LEU A 151 -9.21 8.65 11.44
CA LEU A 151 -8.59 7.83 10.38
C LEU A 151 -7.24 7.28 10.81
N ASP A 152 -6.45 8.12 11.51
CA ASP A 152 -5.17 7.70 12.07
C ASP A 152 -5.35 6.59 13.12
N SER A 153 -6.41 6.68 13.95
CA SER A 153 -6.72 5.66 14.95
C SER A 153 -7.06 4.31 14.32
N LEU A 154 -7.83 4.30 13.22
CA LEU A 154 -8.14 3.09 12.46
C LEU A 154 -6.88 2.46 11.87
N CYS A 155 -6.02 3.26 11.22
CA CYS A 155 -4.79 2.79 10.60
C CYS A 155 -3.73 2.28 11.59
N LYS A 156 -3.79 2.71 12.87
CA LYS A 156 -2.86 2.32 13.93
C LYS A 156 -3.36 1.17 14.81
N ARG A 157 -4.52 0.59 14.50
CA ARG A 157 -5.04 -0.54 15.28
C ARG A 157 -4.14 -1.77 15.15
N ASP A 158 -3.86 -2.40 16.28
CA ASP A 158 -3.02 -3.59 16.31
C ASP A 158 -3.66 -4.84 15.67
N ASP A 159 -5.00 -4.87 15.56
CA ASP A 159 -5.75 -5.95 14.95
C ASP A 159 -5.97 -5.76 13.43
N CYS A 160 -5.43 -4.68 12.85
CA CYS A 160 -5.54 -4.36 11.44
C CYS A 160 -4.25 -4.63 10.67
N PHE A 161 -4.39 -5.20 9.47
CA PHE A 161 -3.33 -5.30 8.46
C PHE A 161 -3.49 -4.12 7.50
N LEU A 162 -2.54 -3.18 7.55
CA LEU A 162 -2.58 -1.96 6.75
C LEU A 162 -1.85 -2.16 5.43
N VAL A 163 -2.52 -1.86 4.31
CA VAL A 163 -1.95 -1.77 2.97
C VAL A 163 -2.03 -0.33 2.49
N ASP A 164 -0.90 0.38 2.50
CA ASP A 164 -0.79 1.71 1.90
C ASP A 164 -0.37 1.58 0.43
N LEU A 165 -1.29 1.85 -0.50
CA LEU A 165 -1.03 1.71 -1.95
C LEU A 165 -0.03 2.73 -2.51
N ASP A 166 0.32 3.75 -1.76
CA ASP A 166 1.42 4.66 -2.12
C ASP A 166 2.78 4.10 -1.66
N LYS A 167 2.76 3.16 -0.70
CA LYS A 167 3.93 2.45 -0.17
C LYS A 167 3.58 0.98 0.10
N PRO A 168 3.24 0.20 -0.93
CA PRO A 168 2.65 -1.12 -0.76
C PRO A 168 3.56 -2.14 -0.08
N TYR A 169 4.86 -1.87 -0.04
CA TYR A 169 5.87 -2.70 0.64
C TYR A 169 6.39 -2.07 1.93
N GLY A 170 5.70 -1.01 2.42
CA GLY A 170 6.05 -0.33 3.66
C GLY A 170 7.48 0.18 3.67
N ASP A 171 8.25 -0.21 4.67
CA ASP A 171 9.67 0.07 4.87
C ASP A 171 10.58 -1.12 4.51
N ALA A 172 10.06 -2.11 3.77
CA ALA A 172 10.87 -3.17 3.20
C ALA A 172 11.91 -2.62 2.21
N PHE A 173 13.14 -3.13 2.28
CA PHE A 173 14.24 -2.74 1.39
C PHE A 173 14.72 -3.90 0.52
N CYS A 174 15.24 -3.60 -0.68
CA CYS A 174 15.99 -4.54 -1.47
C CYS A 174 17.45 -4.08 -1.60
N ILE A 175 18.39 -4.91 -1.13
CA ILE A 175 19.82 -4.72 -1.32
C ILE A 175 20.25 -5.48 -2.56
N ILE A 176 20.62 -4.77 -3.62
CA ILE A 176 21.11 -5.33 -4.88
C ILE A 176 22.62 -5.51 -4.77
N MET A 177 23.06 -6.76 -4.74
CA MET A 177 24.46 -7.12 -4.57
C MET A 177 25.18 -7.12 -5.91
N ALA A 178 25.96 -6.07 -6.20
CA ALA A 178 26.65 -5.83 -7.48
C ALA A 178 28.16 -5.73 -7.35
N SER A 179 28.77 -6.45 -6.38
CA SER A 179 30.20 -6.41 -6.08
C SER A 179 30.98 -7.62 -6.60
N GLY A 180 30.38 -8.42 -7.49
CA GLY A 180 31.02 -9.60 -8.05
C GLY A 180 32.19 -9.25 -8.98
N LYS A 181 33.37 -9.83 -8.75
CA LYS A 181 34.62 -9.55 -9.52
C LYS A 181 34.64 -10.19 -10.92
N SER A 182 33.65 -10.96 -11.31
CA SER A 182 33.51 -11.61 -12.64
C SER A 182 34.79 -12.30 -13.18
N LYS A 183 35.62 -12.86 -12.28
CA LYS A 183 36.99 -13.37 -12.61
C LYS A 183 37.02 -14.38 -13.76
N ARG A 184 35.98 -15.20 -13.92
CA ARG A 184 35.89 -16.22 -14.99
C ARG A 184 35.42 -15.62 -16.32
N PHE A 185 34.86 -14.43 -16.31
CA PHE A 185 34.25 -13.80 -17.49
C PHE A 185 35.20 -12.86 -18.23
N GLY A 186 36.32 -12.48 -17.61
CA GLY A 186 37.31 -11.58 -18.20
C GLY A 186 36.95 -10.10 -18.25
N ALA A 187 35.66 -9.79 -18.02
CA ALA A 187 35.12 -8.43 -17.98
C ALA A 187 34.03 -8.35 -16.89
N ASN A 188 33.51 -7.16 -16.60
CA ASN A 188 32.38 -7.00 -15.68
C ASN A 188 31.09 -7.52 -16.33
N LYS A 189 30.70 -8.75 -16.00
CA LYS A 189 29.49 -9.40 -16.57
C LYS A 189 28.21 -8.58 -16.36
N LEU A 190 28.13 -7.74 -15.34
CA LEU A 190 26.93 -6.94 -15.06
C LEU A 190 26.70 -5.83 -16.08
N LEU A 191 27.75 -5.44 -16.81
CA LEU A 191 27.70 -4.44 -17.88
C LEU A 191 27.53 -5.07 -19.27
N THR A 192 27.64 -6.40 -19.38
CA THR A 192 27.46 -7.10 -20.65
C THR A 192 26.01 -7.01 -21.12
N ASP A 193 25.84 -6.83 -22.42
CA ASP A 193 24.50 -6.86 -23.02
C ASP A 193 23.85 -8.24 -22.83
N PHE A 194 22.63 -8.23 -22.37
CA PHE A 194 21.76 -9.39 -22.29
C PHE A 194 20.39 -8.99 -22.84
N ASN A 195 20.06 -9.48 -24.04
CA ASN A 195 18.82 -9.14 -24.74
C ASN A 195 18.54 -7.61 -24.83
N GLY A 196 19.54 -6.84 -25.27
CA GLY A 196 19.39 -5.42 -25.60
C GLY A 196 19.59 -4.44 -24.45
N LYS A 197 20.01 -4.90 -23.25
CA LYS A 197 20.37 -4.04 -22.12
C LYS A 197 21.41 -4.67 -21.21
N PRO A 198 22.17 -3.86 -20.42
CA PRO A 198 23.12 -4.39 -19.44
C PRO A 198 22.47 -5.34 -18.45
N LEU A 199 23.14 -6.43 -18.09
CA LEU A 199 22.63 -7.46 -17.18
C LEU A 199 22.12 -6.87 -15.85
N ILE A 200 22.80 -5.87 -15.29
CA ILE A 200 22.40 -5.19 -14.04
C ILE A 200 21.03 -4.50 -14.15
N ALA A 201 20.64 -4.06 -15.37
CA ALA A 201 19.38 -3.35 -15.58
C ALA A 201 18.15 -4.21 -15.26
N TYR A 202 18.26 -5.53 -15.39
CA TYR A 202 17.19 -6.45 -14.99
C TYR A 202 16.90 -6.40 -13.49
N ALA A 203 17.93 -6.32 -12.64
CA ALA A 203 17.75 -6.15 -11.19
C ALA A 203 17.16 -4.78 -10.85
N PHE A 204 17.49 -3.74 -11.63
CA PHE A 204 16.90 -2.41 -11.47
C PHE A 204 15.41 -2.39 -11.81
N ASP A 205 15.04 -3.03 -12.93
CA ASP A 205 13.65 -3.15 -13.34
C ASP A 205 12.82 -3.99 -12.38
N ALA A 206 13.36 -5.11 -11.91
CA ALA A 206 12.69 -6.00 -10.96
C ALA A 206 12.41 -5.31 -9.61
N THR A 207 13.20 -4.31 -9.23
CA THR A 207 13.09 -3.60 -7.95
C THR A 207 12.55 -2.17 -8.08
N GLU A 208 12.16 -1.74 -9.28
CA GLU A 208 11.70 -0.36 -9.56
C GLU A 208 10.53 0.07 -8.66
N MET A 209 9.61 -0.85 -8.35
CA MET A 209 8.45 -0.62 -7.50
C MET A 209 8.79 -0.20 -6.06
N LEU A 210 10.01 -0.47 -5.60
CA LEU A 210 10.48 -0.06 -4.26
C LEU A 210 10.95 1.40 -4.22
N GLY A 211 11.09 2.06 -5.36
CA GLY A 211 11.53 3.46 -5.44
C GLY A 211 12.87 3.68 -4.74
N GLN A 212 12.88 4.48 -3.68
CA GLN A 212 14.09 4.77 -2.88
C GLN A 212 14.40 3.68 -1.83
N ASN A 213 13.51 2.70 -1.63
CA ASN A 213 13.71 1.58 -0.71
C ASN A 213 14.52 0.44 -1.37
N ARG A 214 15.44 0.78 -2.27
CA ARG A 214 16.43 -0.13 -2.85
C ARG A 214 17.81 0.47 -2.73
N LEU A 215 18.81 -0.38 -2.56
CA LEU A 215 20.20 0.03 -2.38
C LEU A 215 21.10 -0.88 -3.19
N VAL A 216 21.85 -0.31 -4.13
CA VAL A 216 22.88 -1.05 -4.88
C VAL A 216 24.19 -0.98 -4.13
N VAL A 217 24.82 -2.13 -3.90
CA VAL A 217 26.14 -2.21 -3.25
C VAL A 217 27.14 -2.75 -4.28
N THR A 218 28.16 -1.96 -4.60
CA THR A 218 29.08 -2.25 -5.70
C THR A 218 30.51 -1.82 -5.41
N ILE A 219 31.46 -2.54 -6.02
CA ILE A 219 32.88 -2.13 -6.11
C ILE A 219 33.19 -1.48 -7.46
N HIS A 220 32.23 -1.39 -8.38
CA HIS A 220 32.40 -0.97 -9.76
C HIS A 220 31.96 0.48 -9.96
N PRO A 221 32.88 1.43 -10.24
CA PRO A 221 32.54 2.85 -10.47
C PRO A 221 31.55 3.05 -11.63
N GLU A 222 31.59 2.19 -12.66
CA GLU A 222 30.71 2.24 -13.81
C GLU A 222 29.25 1.95 -13.40
N ILE A 223 29.03 0.98 -12.51
CA ILE A 223 27.69 0.68 -11.95
C ILE A 223 27.21 1.84 -11.08
N ALA A 224 28.08 2.40 -10.24
CA ALA A 224 27.78 3.58 -9.43
C ALA A 224 27.35 4.78 -10.32
N HIS A 225 28.02 4.97 -11.46
CA HIS A 225 27.66 6.00 -12.45
C HIS A 225 26.27 5.78 -13.05
N ILE A 226 25.93 4.53 -13.40
CA ILE A 226 24.59 4.18 -13.89
C ILE A 226 23.52 4.47 -12.81
N CYS A 227 23.79 4.05 -11.57
CA CYS A 227 22.89 4.31 -10.44
C CYS A 227 22.65 5.82 -10.25
N LYS A 228 23.70 6.63 -10.30
CA LYS A 228 23.60 8.10 -10.19
C LYS A 228 22.73 8.69 -11.29
N LYS A 229 22.91 8.26 -12.56
CA LYS A 229 22.09 8.71 -13.70
C LYS A 229 20.62 8.36 -13.55
N GLN A 230 20.31 7.21 -12.95
CA GLN A 230 18.95 6.71 -12.76
C GLN A 230 18.34 7.07 -11.40
N ASN A 231 19.03 7.88 -10.61
CA ASN A 231 18.61 8.25 -9.25
C ASN A 231 18.32 7.03 -8.35
N ILE A 232 19.14 5.98 -8.48
CA ILE A 232 19.08 4.77 -7.65
C ILE A 232 20.07 4.93 -6.49
N PRO A 233 19.67 4.76 -5.23
CA PRO A 233 20.59 4.75 -4.10
C PRO A 233 21.68 3.69 -4.26
N PHE A 234 22.93 4.04 -3.97
CA PHE A 234 24.05 3.11 -4.05
C PHE A 234 25.12 3.36 -3.01
N LEU A 235 25.89 2.32 -2.71
CA LEU A 235 27.13 2.37 -1.94
C LEU A 235 28.27 1.84 -2.81
N LEU A 236 29.25 2.70 -3.07
CA LEU A 236 30.52 2.30 -3.67
C LEU A 236 31.50 1.97 -2.54
N HIS A 237 32.14 0.79 -2.58
CA HIS A 237 33.07 0.33 -1.56
C HIS A 237 34.27 -0.38 -2.18
N ASN A 238 35.27 -0.68 -1.33
CA ASN A 238 36.46 -1.46 -1.70
C ASN A 238 36.66 -2.66 -0.80
N LEU A 239 35.66 -3.08 -0.05
CA LEU A 239 35.72 -4.19 0.90
C LEU A 239 36.00 -5.50 0.18
N PRO A 240 36.95 -6.32 0.65
CA PRO A 240 37.29 -7.57 -0.01
C PRO A 240 36.32 -8.71 0.28
N ASP A 241 35.66 -8.68 1.44
CA ASP A 241 34.82 -9.75 1.96
C ASP A 241 33.33 -9.45 1.76
N ARG A 242 32.58 -10.53 1.45
CA ARG A 242 31.14 -10.46 1.26
C ARG A 242 30.39 -10.10 2.54
N ASN A 243 30.85 -10.58 3.69
CA ASN A 243 30.19 -10.33 4.96
C ASN A 243 30.33 -8.86 5.37
N ASP A 244 31.49 -8.26 5.11
CA ASP A 244 31.70 -6.83 5.38
C ASP A 244 30.85 -5.95 4.48
N MET A 245 30.65 -6.35 3.22
CA MET A 245 29.72 -5.69 2.30
C MET A 245 28.28 -5.79 2.80
N ILE A 246 27.85 -6.96 3.30
CA ILE A 246 26.51 -7.15 3.90
C ILE A 246 26.35 -6.25 5.13
N ARG A 247 27.34 -6.19 6.02
CA ARG A 247 27.32 -5.31 7.20
C ARG A 247 27.24 -3.84 6.82
N LEU A 248 28.00 -3.41 5.80
CA LEU A 248 27.95 -2.05 5.29
C LEU A 248 26.55 -1.71 4.77
N ALA A 249 25.97 -2.60 3.94
CA ALA A 249 24.65 -2.41 3.34
C ALA A 249 23.54 -2.37 4.38
N THR A 250 23.51 -3.33 5.31
CA THR A 250 22.50 -3.37 6.38
C THR A 250 22.65 -2.21 7.35
N GLY A 251 23.87 -1.78 7.65
CA GLY A 251 24.14 -0.59 8.46
C GLY A 251 23.55 0.69 7.86
N ALA A 252 23.63 0.84 6.54
CA ALA A 252 23.10 2.02 5.84
C ALA A 252 21.55 2.13 5.86
N ILE A 253 20.85 1.01 6.06
CA ILE A 253 19.39 0.97 6.08
C ILE A 253 18.80 0.67 7.47
N LYS A 254 19.62 0.45 8.50
CA LYS A 254 19.23 0.00 9.85
C LYS A 254 18.08 0.77 10.48
N ASN A 255 18.01 2.09 10.25
CA ASN A 255 16.97 2.96 10.83
C ASN A 255 15.85 3.29 9.82
N LYS A 256 15.85 2.64 8.65
CA LYS A 256 14.91 2.92 7.55
C LYS A 256 14.09 1.69 7.15
N ALA A 257 14.56 0.51 7.51
CA ALA A 257 13.99 -0.76 7.09
C ALA A 257 13.65 -1.64 8.29
N SER A 258 12.46 -2.25 8.30
CA SER A 258 12.10 -3.33 9.23
C SER A 258 12.69 -4.67 8.77
N HIS A 259 12.78 -4.88 7.46
CA HIS A 259 13.36 -6.07 6.84
C HIS A 259 13.94 -5.75 5.46
N CYS A 260 14.81 -6.61 4.96
CA CYS A 260 15.39 -6.44 3.65
C CYS A 260 15.54 -7.77 2.91
N LEU A 261 15.40 -7.70 1.58
CA LEU A 261 15.72 -8.76 0.64
C LEU A 261 17.11 -8.52 0.04
N PHE A 262 17.95 -9.55 -0.02
CA PHE A 262 19.21 -9.51 -0.77
C PHE A 262 19.01 -10.09 -2.16
N LEU A 263 19.21 -9.28 -3.19
CA LEU A 263 19.08 -9.68 -4.59
C LEU A 263 20.48 -9.76 -5.26
N PRO A 264 20.94 -10.94 -5.70
CA PRO A 264 22.10 -11.03 -6.60
C PRO A 264 21.77 -10.34 -7.94
N SER A 265 22.66 -9.45 -8.37
CA SER A 265 22.43 -8.60 -9.54
C SER A 265 22.59 -9.32 -10.89
N ASP A 266 22.98 -10.58 -10.89
CA ASP A 266 23.22 -11.41 -12.08
C ASP A 266 22.11 -12.42 -12.37
N GLN A 267 20.90 -12.16 -11.91
CA GLN A 267 19.71 -13.00 -12.09
C GLN A 267 18.65 -12.29 -12.96
N PRO A 268 18.80 -12.28 -14.29
CA PRO A 268 17.92 -11.52 -15.19
C PRO A 268 16.48 -12.02 -15.26
N LEU A 269 16.22 -13.26 -14.80
CA LEU A 269 14.88 -13.87 -14.85
C LEU A 269 14.04 -13.61 -13.59
N VAL A 270 14.60 -12.92 -12.59
CA VAL A 270 13.82 -12.51 -11.40
C VAL A 270 12.88 -11.38 -11.81
N SER A 271 11.57 -11.63 -11.66
CA SER A 271 10.54 -10.67 -12.04
C SER A 271 10.13 -9.75 -10.87
N ARG A 272 9.41 -8.67 -11.18
CA ARG A 272 8.79 -7.78 -10.18
C ARG A 272 7.82 -8.54 -9.29
N GLU A 273 7.05 -9.48 -9.86
CA GLU A 273 6.11 -10.33 -9.16
C GLU A 273 6.82 -11.21 -8.12
N THR A 274 7.98 -11.77 -8.50
CA THR A 274 8.81 -12.57 -7.59
C THR A 274 9.30 -11.72 -6.40
N ILE A 275 9.84 -10.53 -6.68
CA ILE A 275 10.28 -9.59 -5.62
C ILE A 275 9.11 -9.22 -4.72
N GLY A 276 7.96 -8.82 -5.31
CA GLY A 276 6.77 -8.43 -4.55
C GLY A 276 6.15 -9.56 -3.73
N ALA A 277 6.35 -10.83 -4.12
CA ALA A 277 5.89 -11.99 -3.35
C ALA A 277 6.81 -12.36 -2.18
N LEU A 278 8.07 -11.90 -2.21
CA LEU A 278 9.06 -12.14 -1.16
C LEU A 278 9.08 -11.02 -0.09
N LEU A 279 8.59 -9.84 -0.43
CA LEU A 279 8.45 -8.69 0.46
C LEU A 279 7.06 -8.63 1.09
#